data_e3b57af6b75bc7a543411c9d18fb453c
#
_entry.id   e3b57af6b75bc7a543411c9d18fb453c
#
_cell.length_a   1.000
_cell.length_b   1.000
_cell.length_c   1.000
_cell.angle_alpha   90.00
_cell.angle_beta   90.00
_cell.angle_gamma   90.00
#
_symmetry.space_group_name_H-M   'P 1'
#
loop_
_entity.id
_entity.type
_entity.pdbx_description
1 polymer ?
#
loop_
_entity_poly.entity_id
_entity_poly.type
_entity_poly.pdbx_seq_one_letter_code
_entity_poly.pdbx_strand_id
1 'polypeptide(L)'
;MKCKLLVAEDELIERKVLCRTLQKYLGDLISLYEAKNGREALEIFAREAPQVAVLDIEMPGLTGLEVARKIRETDKNCAIL
;
A
#
# COMPACT_ATOMS: atom_id res chain seq x y z
N MET A 1 0.57 -13.57 14.36
CA MET A 1 -0.02 -13.23 13.04
C MET A 1 0.44 -11.85 12.62
N LYS A 2 0.86 -11.70 11.36
CA LYS A 2 1.37 -10.44 10.86
C LYS A 2 0.28 -9.63 10.18
N CYS A 3 0.34 -8.32 10.35
CA CYS A 3 -0.53 -7.40 9.63
C CYS A 3 0.02 -7.19 8.22
N LYS A 4 -0.81 -7.39 7.20
CA LYS A 4 -0.41 -7.16 5.81
C LYS A 4 -0.55 -5.68 5.50
N LEU A 5 0.55 -5.08 5.07
CA LEU A 5 0.63 -3.65 4.83
C LEU A 5 1.10 -3.40 3.40
N LEU A 6 0.28 -2.70 2.63
CA LEU A 6 0.60 -2.32 1.25
C LEU A 6 1.11 -0.88 1.23
N VAL A 7 2.24 -0.66 0.54
CA VAL A 7 2.77 0.68 0.31
C VAL A 7 2.80 0.93 -1.19
N ALA A 8 2.09 1.96 -1.64
CA ALA A 8 2.08 2.36 -3.04
C ALA A 8 2.71 3.74 -3.17
N GLU A 9 3.85 3.80 -3.83
CA GLU A 9 4.63 5.01 -4.04
C GLU A 9 5.42 4.84 -5.34
N ASP A 10 5.26 5.76 -6.29
CA ASP A 10 5.92 5.62 -7.60
C ASP A 10 7.41 5.97 -7.57
N GLU A 11 7.85 6.85 -6.68
CA GLU A 11 9.25 7.24 -6.56
C GLU A 11 10.04 6.16 -5.83
N LEU A 12 11.02 5.57 -6.52
CA LEU A 12 11.77 4.44 -6.00
C LEU A 12 12.45 4.75 -4.66
N ILE A 13 13.14 5.89 -4.58
CA ILE A 13 13.89 6.23 -3.37
C ILE A 13 12.94 6.48 -2.21
N GLU A 14 11.88 7.24 -2.44
CA GLU A 14 10.88 7.51 -1.40
C GLU A 14 10.22 6.23 -0.92
N ARG A 15 9.88 5.34 -1.85
CA ARG A 15 9.27 4.04 -1.50
C ARG A 15 10.22 3.21 -0.64
N LYS A 16 11.51 3.15 -1.02
CA LYS A 16 12.49 2.37 -0.28
C LYS A 16 12.75 2.95 1.10
N VAL A 17 12.83 4.28 1.22
CA VAL A 17 13.00 4.92 2.52
C VAL A 17 11.82 4.59 3.44
N LEU A 18 10.60 4.74 2.93
CA LEU A 18 9.40 4.46 3.72
C LEU A 18 9.36 2.99 4.15
N CYS A 19 9.62 2.08 3.20
CA CYS A 19 9.57 0.65 3.50
C CYS A 19 10.64 0.24 4.49
N ARG A 20 11.85 0.78 4.38
CA ARG A 20 12.91 0.51 5.35
C ARG A 20 12.54 1.01 6.73
N THR A 21 11.94 2.21 6.80
CA THR A 21 11.51 2.78 8.08
C THR A 21 10.45 1.89 8.73
N LEU A 22 9.46 1.45 7.95
CA LEU A 22 8.42 0.58 8.46
C LEU A 22 8.99 -0.76 8.93
N GLN A 23 9.91 -1.35 8.13
CA GLN A 23 10.55 -2.60 8.52
C GLN A 23 11.38 -2.43 9.80
N LYS A 24 12.07 -1.30 9.94
CA LYS A 24 12.89 -1.05 11.13
C LYS A 24 12.05 -1.00 12.40
N TYR A 25 10.91 -0.32 12.35
CA TYR A 25 10.12 -0.09 13.55
C TYR A 25 9.03 -1.14 13.79
N LEU A 26 8.55 -1.80 12.74
CA LEU A 26 7.42 -2.73 12.82
C LEU A 26 7.74 -4.14 12.34
N GLY A 27 8.98 -4.39 11.93
CA GLY A 27 9.41 -5.57 11.18
C GLY A 27 8.67 -6.86 11.43
N ASP A 28 8.68 -7.34 12.69
CA ASP A 28 8.07 -8.63 13.01
C ASP A 28 6.54 -8.58 13.07
N LEU A 29 5.96 -7.38 13.04
CA LEU A 29 4.51 -7.19 13.16
C LEU A 29 3.82 -7.12 11.80
N ILE A 30 4.56 -6.93 10.71
CA ILE A 30 3.99 -6.69 9.40
C ILE A 30 4.56 -7.60 8.33
N SER A 31 3.71 -7.87 7.33
CA SER A 31 4.14 -8.38 6.02
C SER A 31 3.98 -7.23 5.05
N LEU A 32 5.08 -6.78 4.46
CA LEU A 32 5.12 -5.56 3.66
C LEU A 32 5.06 -5.89 2.18
N TYR A 33 4.18 -5.21 1.46
CA TYR A 33 4.02 -5.34 0.01
C TYR A 33 4.23 -3.98 -0.63
N GLU A 34 5.05 -3.91 -1.68
CA GLU A 34 5.38 -2.67 -2.37
C GLU A 34 4.73 -2.63 -3.75
N ALA A 35 4.14 -1.49 -4.07
CA ALA A 35 3.62 -1.22 -5.40
C ALA A 35 4.23 0.08 -5.92
N LYS A 36 4.61 0.09 -7.19
CA LYS A 36 5.22 1.27 -7.80
C LYS A 36 4.22 2.14 -8.54
N ASN A 37 2.97 1.71 -8.63
CA ASN A 37 1.90 2.50 -9.25
C ASN A 37 0.55 1.97 -8.75
N GLY A 38 -0.52 2.69 -9.14
CA GLY A 38 -1.85 2.35 -8.67
C GLY A 38 -2.36 1.02 -9.17
N ARG A 39 -2.01 0.64 -10.40
CA ARG A 39 -2.44 -0.65 -10.94
C ARG A 39 -1.83 -1.79 -10.16
N GLU A 40 -0.51 -1.71 -9.88
CA GLU A 40 0.15 -2.72 -9.05
C GLU A 40 -0.47 -2.79 -7.66
N ALA A 41 -0.80 -1.62 -7.09
CA ALA A 41 -1.43 -1.57 -5.77
C ALA A 41 -2.74 -2.34 -5.77
N LEU A 42 -3.57 -2.16 -6.79
CA LEU A 42 -4.85 -2.87 -6.87
C LEU A 42 -4.66 -4.36 -7.11
N GLU A 43 -3.65 -4.75 -7.88
CA GLU A 43 -3.33 -6.16 -8.09
C GLU A 43 -2.93 -6.84 -6.78
N ILE A 44 -2.08 -6.16 -6.01
CA ILE A 44 -1.66 -6.67 -4.71
C ILE A 44 -2.84 -6.71 -3.74
N PHE A 45 -3.66 -5.67 -3.74
CA PHE A 45 -4.84 -5.62 -2.88
C PHE A 45 -5.76 -6.81 -3.16
N ALA A 46 -6.02 -7.11 -4.44
CA ALA A 46 -6.89 -8.21 -4.82
C ALA A 46 -6.32 -9.56 -4.39
N ARG A 47 -5.00 -9.71 -4.46
CA ARG A 47 -4.34 -10.98 -4.15
C ARG A 47 -4.14 -11.18 -2.65
N GLU A 48 -3.73 -10.13 -1.93
CA GLU A 48 -3.29 -10.25 -0.54
C GLU A 48 -4.28 -9.74 0.50
N ALA A 49 -5.25 -8.94 0.09
CA ALA A 49 -6.23 -8.34 1.00
C ALA A 49 -5.57 -7.69 2.22
N PRO A 50 -4.68 -6.71 2.01
CA PRO A 50 -3.97 -6.09 3.13
C PRO A 50 -4.92 -5.38 4.08
N GLN A 51 -4.56 -5.37 5.37
CA GLN A 51 -5.33 -4.67 6.39
C GLN A 51 -5.06 -3.16 6.37
N VAL A 52 -3.87 -2.75 5.90
CA VAL A 52 -3.48 -1.34 5.84
C VAL A 52 -2.91 -1.04 4.47
N ALA A 53 -3.31 0.08 3.89
CA ALA A 53 -2.75 0.57 2.62
C ALA A 53 -2.25 2.01 2.82
N VAL A 54 -0.98 2.22 2.55
CA VAL A 54 -0.35 3.55 2.54
C VAL A 54 -0.20 3.95 1.08
N LEU A 55 -0.89 4.99 0.66
CA LEU A 55 -0.99 5.36 -0.75
C LEU A 55 -0.49 6.78 -0.96
N ASP A 56 0.45 6.94 -1.91
CA ASP A 56 0.81 8.26 -2.38
C ASP A 56 -0.35 8.82 -3.21
N ILE A 57 -0.66 10.10 -3.03
CA ILE A 57 -1.76 10.73 -3.75
C ILE A 57 -1.42 10.88 -5.23
N GLU A 58 -0.20 11.32 -5.54
CA GLU A 58 0.20 11.59 -6.92
C GLU A 58 1.01 10.43 -7.50
N MET A 59 0.37 9.65 -8.34
CA MET A 59 1.02 8.57 -9.08
C MET A 59 0.54 8.60 -10.53
N PRO A 60 1.42 8.27 -11.48
CA PRO A 60 1.00 8.21 -12.90
C PRO A 60 -0.10 7.17 -13.10
N GLY A 61 -1.05 7.49 -13.95
CA GLY A 61 -2.19 6.61 -14.21
C GLY A 61 -3.24 6.75 -13.11
N LEU A 62 -3.40 5.74 -12.28
CA LEU A 62 -4.33 5.80 -11.16
C LEU A 62 -3.70 6.56 -10.00
N THR A 63 -4.35 7.60 -9.54
CA THR A 63 -3.90 8.35 -8.36
C THR A 63 -4.19 7.55 -7.09
N GLY A 64 -3.55 7.95 -5.99
CA GLY A 64 -3.81 7.31 -4.70
C GLY A 64 -5.27 7.43 -4.28
N LEU A 65 -5.92 8.55 -4.61
CA LEU A 65 -7.34 8.72 -4.29
C LEU A 65 -8.22 7.76 -5.08
N GLU A 66 -7.89 7.53 -6.34
CA GLU A 66 -8.63 6.57 -7.15
C GLU A 66 -8.44 5.14 -6.66
N VAL A 67 -7.21 4.80 -6.25
CA VAL A 67 -6.91 3.49 -5.66
C VAL A 67 -7.71 3.32 -4.37
N ALA A 68 -7.70 4.35 -3.51
CA ALA A 68 -8.42 4.32 -2.24
C ALA A 68 -9.91 4.09 -2.46
N ARG A 69 -10.50 4.76 -3.47
CA ARG A 69 -11.92 4.58 -3.78
C ARG A 69 -12.21 3.15 -4.19
N LYS A 70 -11.37 2.58 -5.07
CA LYS A 70 -11.57 1.20 -5.52
C LYS A 70 -11.43 0.19 -4.39
N ILE A 71 -10.46 0.41 -3.50
CA ILE A 71 -10.31 -0.44 -2.32
C ILE A 71 -11.57 -0.38 -1.47
N ARG A 72 -12.08 0.83 -1.24
CA ARG A 72 -13.24 1.02 -0.36
C ARG A 72 -14.52 0.42 -0.94
N GLU A 73 -14.61 0.27 -2.26
CA GLU A 73 -15.76 -0.38 -2.89
C GLU A 73 -15.89 -1.83 -2.48
N THR A 74 -14.76 -2.51 -2.21
CA THR A 74 -14.78 -3.94 -1.91
C THR A 74 -14.41 -4.26 -0.46
N ASP A 75 -13.77 -3.34 0.26
CA ASP A 75 -13.30 -3.57 1.62
C ASP A 75 -13.54 -2.33 2.47
N LYS A 76 -14.52 -2.42 3.37
CA LYS A 76 -14.88 -1.31 4.25
C LYS A 76 -13.93 -1.17 5.44
N ASN A 77 -13.11 -2.19 5.69
CA ASN A 77 -12.32 -2.27 6.91
C ASN A 77 -10.82 -1.99 6.72
N CYS A 78 -10.33 -2.01 5.47
CA CYS A 78 -8.92 -1.71 5.21
C CYS A 78 -8.62 -0.27 5.64
N ALA A 79 -7.61 -0.09 6.48
CA ALA A 79 -7.17 1.24 6.86
C ALA A 79 -6.38 1.86 5.70
N ILE A 80 -6.75 3.06 5.29
CA ILE A 80 -6.09 3.77 4.19
C ILE A 80 -5.45 5.03 4.74
N LEU A 81 -4.16 5.17 4.51
CA LEU A 81 -3.37 6.31 4.99
C LEU A 81 -2.75 7.11 3.84
#